data_a3934b995ce19d0c1485a3ef59494f11
#
_entry.id   a3934b995ce19d0c1485a3ef59494f11
#
_cell.length_a   1.000
_cell.length_b   1.000
_cell.length_c   1.000
_cell.angle_alpha   90.00
_cell.angle_beta   90.00
_cell.angle_gamma   90.00
#
_symmetry.space_group_name_H-M   'P 1'
#
loop_
_entity.id
_entity.type
_entity.pdbx_description
1 polymer ?
#
loop_
_entity_poly.entity_id
_entity_poly.type
_entity_poly.pdbx_seq_one_letter_code
_entity_poly.pdbx_strand_id
1 'polypeptide(L)'
;MIVLEKSNHVKINDDAIAKLVHTVPGHQFAGMTSKTGFNRFDSSVHFIGKEEKDTIQYLLVLDAINFCFWPDHDAVTEEHPIGLEYEHVAGGLKKSVERDGIEILSAENLGKMTGEKLREMLEWPRELPFEEVRAKRLREIGEGLARSFGGEAIELVKAAKKSAAKLVDLVVQTFPVGFTDMSRHTGECREGQFFANEIWFLKRAQIFVADVYGALKNSGAGEFTDIDKLTTFADYRVPVVLRESNV
;
A
#
# COMPACT_ATOMS: atom_id res chain seq x y z
N MET A 1 16.71 -12.03 10.19
CA MET A 1 17.53 -12.49 11.35
C MET A 1 18.27 -11.33 12.03
N ILE A 2 19.02 -10.47 11.35
CA ILE A 2 19.83 -9.41 11.98
C ILE A 2 19.04 -8.50 12.94
N VAL A 3 17.80 -8.14 12.65
CA VAL A 3 16.98 -7.27 13.51
C VAL A 3 16.61 -7.98 14.81
N LEU A 4 16.24 -9.27 14.76
CA LEU A 4 15.89 -10.06 15.94
C LEU A 4 17.07 -10.30 16.84
N GLU A 5 18.22 -10.64 16.28
CA GLU A 5 19.46 -10.88 17.03
C GLU A 5 19.96 -9.63 17.79
N LYS A 6 19.60 -8.44 17.28
CA LYS A 6 20.00 -7.15 17.84
C LYS A 6 18.89 -6.42 18.59
N SER A 7 17.68 -7.00 18.67
CA SER A 7 16.59 -6.40 19.42
C SER A 7 16.79 -6.59 20.92
N ASN A 8 16.73 -5.45 21.66
CA ASN A 8 16.83 -5.46 23.12
C ASN A 8 15.44 -5.42 23.81
N HIS A 9 14.41 -5.05 23.08
CA HIS A 9 13.10 -4.69 23.65
C HIS A 9 11.95 -5.56 23.13
N VAL A 10 12.16 -6.27 22.03
CA VAL A 10 11.15 -7.13 21.41
C VAL A 10 11.73 -8.53 21.22
N LYS A 11 10.97 -9.53 21.62
CA LYS A 11 11.29 -10.95 21.40
C LYS A 11 10.09 -11.61 20.74
N ILE A 12 10.35 -12.49 19.80
CA ILE A 12 9.31 -13.34 19.22
C ILE A 12 9.04 -14.51 20.18
N ASN A 13 7.76 -14.77 20.42
CA ASN A 13 7.31 -15.89 21.25
C ASN A 13 6.80 -17.02 20.35
N ASP A 14 7.69 -17.96 20.04
CA ASP A 14 7.38 -19.10 19.15
C ASP A 14 6.25 -19.98 19.68
N ASP A 15 6.11 -20.14 21.00
CA ASP A 15 5.02 -20.90 21.62
C ASP A 15 3.68 -20.19 21.41
N ALA A 16 3.66 -18.84 21.46
CA ALA A 16 2.45 -18.08 21.19
C ALA A 16 2.08 -18.14 19.72
N ILE A 17 3.05 -18.12 18.81
CA ILE A 17 2.81 -18.33 17.37
C ILE A 17 2.14 -19.69 17.15
N ALA A 18 2.70 -20.77 17.73
CA ALA A 18 2.14 -22.10 17.60
C ALA A 18 0.70 -22.16 18.11
N LYS A 19 0.40 -21.54 19.27
CA LYS A 19 -0.96 -21.44 19.79
C LYS A 19 -1.88 -20.66 18.85
N LEU A 20 -1.45 -19.51 18.36
CA LEU A 20 -2.22 -18.67 17.45
C LEU A 20 -2.60 -19.45 16.17
N VAL A 21 -1.64 -20.17 15.59
CA VAL A 21 -1.88 -21.03 14.41
C VAL A 21 -2.95 -22.09 14.69
N HIS A 22 -2.97 -22.67 15.89
CA HIS A 22 -3.97 -23.66 16.27
C HIS A 22 -5.35 -23.06 16.59
N THR A 23 -5.39 -21.79 17.04
CA THR A 23 -6.65 -21.12 17.37
C THR A 23 -7.36 -20.52 16.16
N VAL A 24 -6.64 -20.21 15.09
CA VAL A 24 -7.23 -19.72 13.85
C VAL A 24 -7.79 -20.90 13.04
N PRO A 25 -9.11 -20.95 12.80
CA PRO A 25 -9.70 -22.06 12.06
C PRO A 25 -9.07 -22.21 10.66
N GLY A 26 -8.77 -23.44 10.27
CA GLY A 26 -8.13 -23.75 8.99
C GLY A 26 -8.84 -23.20 7.75
N HIS A 27 -10.18 -23.02 7.81
CA HIS A 27 -10.94 -22.37 6.75
C HIS A 27 -10.67 -20.86 6.61
N GLN A 28 -10.25 -20.17 7.70
CA GLN A 28 -9.83 -18.78 7.61
C GLN A 28 -8.46 -18.67 6.94
N PHE A 29 -7.53 -19.61 7.24
CA PHE A 29 -6.26 -19.70 6.53
C PHE A 29 -6.43 -20.17 5.08
N ALA A 30 -7.31 -21.11 4.81
CA ALA A 30 -7.60 -21.55 3.44
C ALA A 30 -8.13 -20.40 2.56
N GLY A 31 -8.89 -19.46 3.15
CA GLY A 31 -9.31 -18.24 2.47
C GLY A 31 -8.16 -17.25 2.21
N MET A 32 -7.09 -17.30 3.02
CA MET A 32 -5.93 -16.41 2.90
C MET A 32 -4.80 -17.01 2.05
N THR A 33 -4.68 -18.34 2.02
CA THR A 33 -3.62 -19.07 1.28
C THR A 33 -4.06 -19.56 -0.09
N SER A 34 -5.37 -19.67 -0.32
CA SER A 34 -5.88 -20.02 -1.64
C SER A 34 -5.80 -18.80 -2.57
N LYS A 35 -5.69 -19.06 -3.87
CA LYS A 35 -5.82 -18.03 -4.91
C LYS A 35 -7.09 -17.18 -4.76
N THR A 36 -8.05 -17.62 -3.95
CA THR A 36 -9.29 -16.92 -3.60
C THR A 36 -9.15 -15.93 -2.44
N GLY A 37 -8.10 -16.01 -1.60
CA GLY A 37 -7.88 -15.10 -0.47
C GLY A 37 -7.60 -13.66 -0.91
N PHE A 38 -6.89 -13.48 -2.00
CA PHE A 38 -6.67 -12.17 -2.64
C PHE A 38 -7.86 -11.70 -3.49
N ASN A 39 -8.87 -12.55 -3.74
CA ASN A 39 -10.07 -12.20 -4.51
C ASN A 39 -11.13 -11.44 -3.68
N ARG A 40 -10.82 -10.99 -2.48
CA ARG A 40 -11.69 -10.15 -1.65
C ARG A 40 -11.52 -8.66 -1.94
N PHE A 41 -11.23 -8.32 -3.18
CA PHE A 41 -11.26 -6.92 -3.58
C PHE A 41 -12.71 -6.42 -3.53
N ASP A 42 -12.98 -5.52 -2.60
CA ASP A 42 -14.32 -4.99 -2.38
C ASP A 42 -14.65 -3.85 -3.34
N SER A 43 -15.40 -4.15 -4.37
CA SER A 43 -15.85 -3.17 -5.35
C SER A 43 -16.84 -2.14 -4.78
N SER A 44 -17.37 -2.35 -3.58
CA SER A 44 -18.21 -1.32 -2.91
C SER A 44 -17.35 -0.13 -2.48
N VAL A 45 -16.11 -0.38 -2.10
CA VAL A 45 -15.14 0.63 -1.63
C VAL A 45 -14.25 1.13 -2.77
N HIS A 46 -13.86 0.24 -3.70
CA HIS A 46 -12.88 0.54 -4.73
C HIS A 46 -13.53 0.78 -6.10
N PHE A 47 -12.89 1.62 -6.89
CA PHE A 47 -13.26 1.81 -8.30
C PHE A 47 -12.77 0.64 -9.16
N ILE A 48 -13.67 0.12 -9.98
CA ILE A 48 -13.38 -0.85 -11.03
C ILE A 48 -13.78 -0.24 -12.36
N GLY A 49 -12.79 0.05 -13.18
CA GLY A 49 -12.99 0.62 -14.52
C GLY A 49 -13.56 -0.41 -15.50
N LYS A 50 -14.05 0.09 -16.63
CA LYS A 50 -14.48 -0.77 -17.74
C LYS A 50 -13.30 -1.47 -18.43
N GLU A 51 -12.13 -0.83 -18.42
CA GLU A 51 -10.87 -1.37 -18.93
C GLU A 51 -9.90 -1.61 -17.78
N GLU A 52 -9.05 -2.63 -17.91
CA GLU A 52 -8.03 -2.97 -16.90
C GLU A 52 -7.12 -1.78 -16.57
N LYS A 53 -6.77 -0.97 -17.58
CA LYS A 53 -5.91 0.19 -17.39
C LYS A 53 -6.47 1.21 -16.41
N ASP A 54 -7.78 1.42 -16.41
CA ASP A 54 -8.45 2.38 -15.53
C ASP A 54 -8.39 1.93 -14.08
N THR A 55 -8.64 0.63 -13.86
CA THR A 55 -8.52 0.01 -12.54
C THR A 55 -7.09 0.08 -12.01
N ILE A 56 -6.10 -0.26 -12.85
CA ILE A 56 -4.68 -0.25 -12.47
C ILE A 56 -4.20 1.18 -12.17
N GLN A 57 -4.62 2.17 -12.95
CA GLN A 57 -4.29 3.58 -12.71
C GLN A 57 -4.83 4.05 -11.36
N TYR A 58 -6.09 3.74 -11.06
CA TYR A 58 -6.71 4.04 -9.78
C TYR A 58 -5.98 3.39 -8.61
N LEU A 59 -5.64 2.10 -8.71
CA LEU A 59 -4.94 1.37 -7.65
C LEU A 59 -3.54 1.93 -7.37
N LEU A 60 -2.79 2.27 -8.40
CA LEU A 60 -1.46 2.86 -8.22
C LEU A 60 -1.53 4.20 -7.45
N VAL A 61 -2.52 5.02 -7.76
CA VAL A 61 -2.75 6.30 -7.07
C VAL A 61 -3.18 6.07 -5.63
N LEU A 62 -4.15 5.18 -5.41
CA LEU A 62 -4.66 4.86 -4.08
C LEU A 62 -3.54 4.34 -3.16
N ASP A 63 -2.74 3.39 -3.64
CA ASP A 63 -1.72 2.75 -2.81
C ASP A 63 -0.53 3.65 -2.50
N ALA A 64 -0.24 4.62 -3.35
CA ALA A 64 0.77 5.63 -3.06
C ALA A 64 0.41 6.51 -1.86
N ILE A 65 -0.88 6.74 -1.63
CA ILE A 65 -1.40 7.58 -0.53
C ILE A 65 -1.96 6.76 0.64
N ASN A 66 -1.87 5.43 0.58
CA ASN A 66 -2.35 4.50 1.62
C ASN A 66 -1.38 4.40 2.79
N PHE A 67 -1.30 5.46 3.60
CA PHE A 67 -0.45 5.50 4.80
C PHE A 67 -0.90 6.53 5.81
N CYS A 68 -0.62 6.29 7.10
CA CYS A 68 -0.71 7.25 8.20
C CYS A 68 -2.05 7.98 8.29
N PHE A 69 -3.07 7.30 8.80
CA PHE A 69 -4.41 7.86 9.00
C PHE A 69 -4.64 8.36 10.42
N TRP A 70 -4.00 7.71 11.40
CA TRP A 70 -4.21 7.92 12.83
C TRP A 70 -4.10 9.38 13.34
N PRO A 71 -3.25 10.28 12.78
CA PRO A 71 -3.19 11.65 13.31
C PRO A 71 -4.51 12.42 13.14
N ASP A 72 -5.35 12.04 12.18
CA ASP A 72 -6.63 12.70 11.96
C ASP A 72 -7.66 12.38 13.05
N HIS A 73 -7.48 11.28 13.78
CA HIS A 73 -8.32 10.93 14.92
C HIS A 73 -8.16 11.91 16.09
N ASP A 74 -7.02 12.58 16.20
CA ASP A 74 -6.79 13.63 17.20
C ASP A 74 -7.40 14.98 16.78
N ALA A 75 -7.78 15.12 15.53
CA ALA A 75 -8.36 16.32 14.94
C ALA A 75 -9.90 16.28 14.80
N VAL A 76 -10.55 15.26 15.35
CA VAL A 76 -12.02 15.17 15.34
C VAL A 76 -12.67 16.24 16.20
N THR A 77 -13.83 16.75 15.76
CA THR A 77 -14.63 17.76 16.44
C THR A 77 -16.09 17.33 16.51
N GLU A 78 -16.93 18.06 17.23
CA GLU A 78 -18.37 17.80 17.24
C GLU A 78 -18.99 17.95 15.83
N GLU A 79 -18.49 18.90 15.04
CA GLU A 79 -18.94 19.12 13.66
C GLU A 79 -18.45 18.01 12.70
N HIS A 80 -17.24 17.48 12.93
CA HIS A 80 -16.61 16.44 12.12
C HIS A 80 -16.11 15.30 13.02
N PRO A 81 -17.03 14.42 13.49
CA PRO A 81 -16.74 13.45 14.54
C PRO A 81 -16.02 12.19 14.05
N ILE A 82 -15.70 12.10 12.76
CA ILE A 82 -15.12 10.90 12.14
C ILE A 82 -13.65 11.18 11.80
N GLY A 83 -12.75 10.29 12.25
CA GLY A 83 -11.35 10.29 11.84
C GLY A 83 -11.14 9.64 10.48
N LEU A 84 -10.08 10.05 9.79
CA LEU A 84 -9.72 9.50 8.49
C LEU A 84 -9.33 8.03 8.61
N GLU A 85 -9.94 7.19 7.80
CA GLU A 85 -9.59 5.78 7.62
C GLU A 85 -9.35 5.47 6.14
N TYR A 86 -8.85 4.27 5.87
CA TYR A 86 -8.58 3.83 4.50
C TYR A 86 -9.80 3.93 3.58
N GLU A 87 -10.95 3.51 4.09
CA GLU A 87 -12.22 3.50 3.35
C GLU A 87 -12.65 4.89 2.91
N HIS A 88 -12.33 5.92 3.68
CA HIS A 88 -12.60 7.32 3.32
C HIS A 88 -11.73 7.76 2.12
N VAL A 89 -10.45 7.37 2.12
CA VAL A 89 -9.54 7.69 1.01
C VAL A 89 -9.94 6.93 -0.26
N ALA A 90 -10.16 5.62 -0.14
CA ALA A 90 -10.55 4.79 -1.28
C ALA A 90 -11.92 5.22 -1.83
N GLY A 91 -12.92 5.40 -0.95
CA GLY A 91 -14.26 5.83 -1.34
C GLY A 91 -14.31 7.24 -1.91
N GLY A 92 -13.55 8.18 -1.35
CA GLY A 92 -13.44 9.54 -1.86
C GLY A 92 -12.82 9.57 -3.26
N LEU A 93 -11.70 8.87 -3.45
CA LEU A 93 -11.05 8.75 -4.74
C LEU A 93 -11.96 8.06 -5.78
N LYS A 94 -12.66 6.99 -5.39
CA LYS A 94 -13.65 6.33 -6.24
C LYS A 94 -14.74 7.29 -6.71
N LYS A 95 -15.36 8.02 -5.78
CA LYS A 95 -16.42 8.99 -6.09
C LYS A 95 -15.93 10.07 -7.07
N SER A 96 -14.72 10.59 -6.86
CA SER A 96 -14.12 11.56 -7.75
C SER A 96 -13.94 11.01 -9.17
N VAL A 97 -13.44 9.78 -9.31
CA VAL A 97 -13.28 9.14 -10.62
C VAL A 97 -14.64 8.86 -11.28
N GLU A 98 -15.63 8.41 -10.51
CA GLU A 98 -16.99 8.17 -11.01
C GLU A 98 -17.69 9.46 -11.47
N ARG A 99 -17.42 10.59 -10.81
CA ARG A 99 -17.99 11.91 -11.15
C ARG A 99 -17.29 12.56 -12.33
N ASP A 100 -15.95 12.59 -12.31
CA ASP A 100 -15.14 13.44 -13.20
C ASP A 100 -14.37 12.63 -14.27
N GLY A 101 -14.44 11.30 -14.22
CA GLY A 101 -13.74 10.39 -15.11
C GLY A 101 -12.32 10.04 -14.65
N ILE A 102 -11.77 8.95 -15.21
CA ILE A 102 -10.43 8.45 -14.84
C ILE A 102 -9.30 9.44 -15.22
N GLU A 103 -9.54 10.34 -16.15
CA GLU A 103 -8.56 11.32 -16.62
C GLU A 103 -8.06 12.26 -15.51
N ILE A 104 -8.81 12.42 -14.41
CA ILE A 104 -8.33 13.17 -13.25
C ILE A 104 -7.08 12.54 -12.63
N LEU A 105 -6.85 11.24 -12.86
CA LEU A 105 -5.68 10.47 -12.44
C LEU A 105 -4.65 10.27 -13.56
N SER A 106 -4.76 10.99 -14.67
CA SER A 106 -3.74 10.95 -15.73
C SER A 106 -2.38 11.41 -15.23
N ALA A 107 -1.31 10.94 -15.85
CA ALA A 107 0.06 11.34 -15.50
C ALA A 107 0.24 12.86 -15.48
N GLU A 108 -0.38 13.58 -16.42
CA GLU A 108 -0.36 15.04 -16.49
C GLU A 108 -1.03 15.68 -15.27
N ASN A 109 -2.22 15.23 -14.90
CA ASN A 109 -2.97 15.78 -13.76
C ASN A 109 -2.29 15.43 -12.42
N LEU A 110 -1.77 14.22 -12.29
CA LEU A 110 -0.98 13.81 -11.13
C LEU A 110 0.28 14.68 -10.97
N GLY A 111 0.97 15.02 -12.06
CA GLY A 111 2.13 15.90 -12.04
C GLY A 111 1.87 17.32 -11.52
N LYS A 112 0.59 17.75 -11.50
CA LYS A 112 0.13 19.06 -11.02
C LYS A 112 -0.61 18.98 -9.67
N MET A 113 -0.56 17.82 -8.99
CA MET A 113 -1.29 17.60 -7.75
C MET A 113 -0.76 18.47 -6.60
N THR A 114 -1.66 19.09 -5.86
CA THR A 114 -1.40 19.78 -4.60
C THR A 114 -2.14 19.09 -3.47
N GLY A 115 -1.72 19.34 -2.22
CA GLY A 115 -2.42 18.81 -1.05
C GLY A 115 -3.90 19.22 -1.05
N GLU A 116 -4.17 20.50 -1.28
CA GLU A 116 -5.54 21.03 -1.34
C GLU A 116 -6.40 20.34 -2.41
N LYS A 117 -5.87 20.17 -3.63
CA LYS A 117 -6.59 19.43 -4.68
C LYS A 117 -6.87 17.98 -4.30
N LEU A 118 -5.91 17.32 -3.65
CA LEU A 118 -6.13 15.95 -3.16
C LEU A 118 -7.24 15.92 -2.13
N ARG A 119 -7.25 16.85 -1.16
CA ARG A 119 -8.29 16.97 -0.14
C ARG A 119 -9.67 17.20 -0.77
N GLU A 120 -9.76 18.09 -1.74
CA GLU A 120 -10.99 18.35 -2.52
C GLU A 120 -11.47 17.10 -3.25
N MET A 121 -10.55 16.37 -3.91
CA MET A 121 -10.87 15.09 -4.56
C MET A 121 -11.42 14.06 -3.59
N LEU A 122 -10.87 13.99 -2.39
CA LEU A 122 -11.33 13.05 -1.36
C LEU A 122 -12.58 13.53 -0.62
N GLU A 123 -13.03 14.76 -0.87
CA GLU A 123 -14.15 15.41 -0.16
C GLU A 123 -13.96 15.39 1.36
N TRP A 124 -12.69 15.53 1.82
CA TRP A 124 -12.36 15.51 3.23
C TRP A 124 -12.50 16.92 3.86
N PRO A 125 -13.15 17.07 5.03
CA PRO A 125 -13.56 18.38 5.54
C PRO A 125 -12.43 19.22 6.15
N ARG A 126 -11.23 18.64 6.34
CA ARG A 126 -10.08 19.30 6.96
C ARG A 126 -8.77 18.84 6.33
N GLU A 127 -7.65 19.45 6.70
CA GLU A 127 -6.33 19.07 6.20
C GLU A 127 -6.05 17.57 6.45
N LEU A 128 -5.58 16.88 5.40
CA LEU A 128 -5.22 15.47 5.51
C LEU A 128 -3.90 15.31 6.27
N PRO A 129 -3.73 14.25 7.08
CA PRO A 129 -2.41 13.93 7.61
C PRO A 129 -1.37 13.83 6.51
N PHE A 130 -0.30 14.63 6.62
CA PHE A 130 0.76 14.68 5.60
C PHE A 130 0.25 15.02 4.18
N GLU A 131 -0.69 15.92 4.07
CA GLU A 131 -1.39 16.29 2.84
C GLU A 131 -0.42 16.57 1.67
N GLU A 132 0.55 17.44 1.87
CA GLU A 132 1.51 17.78 0.81
C GLU A 132 2.50 16.64 0.52
N VAL A 133 2.81 15.78 1.51
CA VAL A 133 3.61 14.57 1.27
C VAL A 133 2.85 13.60 0.36
N ARG A 134 1.55 13.44 0.55
CA ARG A 134 0.69 12.64 -0.33
C ARG A 134 0.68 13.21 -1.74
N ALA A 135 0.48 14.52 -1.89
CA ALA A 135 0.51 15.20 -3.18
C ALA A 135 1.87 15.04 -3.89
N LYS A 136 2.97 15.18 -3.16
CA LYS A 136 4.31 14.95 -3.70
C LYS A 136 4.49 13.53 -4.27
N ARG A 137 3.93 12.51 -3.62
CA ARG A 137 3.98 11.14 -4.12
C ARG A 137 3.16 10.98 -5.39
N LEU A 138 2.02 11.64 -5.49
CA LEU A 138 1.22 11.61 -6.72
C LEU A 138 1.92 12.32 -7.87
N ARG A 139 2.62 13.43 -7.63
CA ARG A 139 3.46 14.08 -8.64
C ARG A 139 4.57 13.15 -9.16
N GLU A 140 5.23 12.44 -8.26
CA GLU A 140 6.23 11.44 -8.64
C GLU A 140 5.65 10.34 -9.53
N ILE A 141 4.43 9.86 -9.22
CA ILE A 141 3.74 8.90 -10.09
C ILE A 141 3.53 9.49 -11.49
N GLY A 142 2.97 10.69 -11.58
CA GLY A 142 2.76 11.35 -12.85
C GLY A 142 4.04 11.49 -13.68
N GLU A 143 5.10 11.99 -13.06
CA GLU A 143 6.41 12.16 -13.69
C GLU A 143 7.05 10.80 -14.09
N GLY A 144 7.00 9.80 -13.23
CA GLY A 144 7.56 8.48 -13.48
C GLY A 144 6.84 7.73 -14.58
N LEU A 145 5.50 7.76 -14.59
CA LEU A 145 4.69 7.18 -15.67
C LEU A 145 4.96 7.87 -17.00
N ALA A 146 4.96 9.19 -17.05
CA ALA A 146 5.22 9.95 -18.26
C ALA A 146 6.62 9.64 -18.82
N ARG A 147 7.64 9.57 -17.95
CA ARG A 147 9.02 9.32 -18.34
C ARG A 147 9.25 7.91 -18.88
N SER A 148 8.62 6.88 -18.29
CA SER A 148 9.04 5.49 -18.50
C SER A 148 7.95 4.56 -19.07
N PHE A 149 6.68 4.96 -18.99
CA PHE A 149 5.53 4.09 -19.31
C PHE A 149 4.46 4.78 -20.15
N GLY A 150 4.80 5.83 -20.89
CA GLY A 150 3.87 6.55 -21.75
C GLY A 150 2.68 7.20 -21.02
N GLY A 151 2.79 7.41 -19.71
CA GLY A 151 1.74 7.98 -18.87
C GLY A 151 0.78 6.95 -18.28
N GLU A 152 0.94 5.65 -18.56
CA GLU A 152 -0.02 4.60 -18.27
C GLU A 152 0.51 3.58 -17.26
N ALA A 153 -0.19 3.39 -16.14
CA ALA A 153 0.20 2.40 -15.11
C ALA A 153 0.13 0.95 -15.61
N ILE A 154 -0.73 0.65 -16.59
CA ILE A 154 -0.81 -0.68 -17.19
C ILE A 154 0.50 -1.08 -17.88
N GLU A 155 1.24 -0.13 -18.46
CA GLU A 155 2.52 -0.42 -19.11
C GLU A 155 3.62 -0.77 -18.09
N LEU A 156 3.56 -0.17 -16.89
CA LEU A 156 4.40 -0.58 -15.75
C LEU A 156 4.10 -2.04 -15.36
N VAL A 157 2.83 -2.42 -15.26
CA VAL A 157 2.42 -3.79 -14.92
C VAL A 157 2.86 -4.78 -16.01
N LYS A 158 2.65 -4.47 -17.28
CA LYS A 158 3.10 -5.30 -18.41
C LYS A 158 4.63 -5.49 -18.44
N ALA A 159 5.40 -4.47 -18.06
CA ALA A 159 6.87 -4.53 -17.98
C ALA A 159 7.37 -5.57 -16.95
N ALA A 160 6.55 -5.92 -15.96
CA ALA A 160 6.85 -6.97 -14.99
C ALA A 160 6.76 -8.39 -15.56
N LYS A 161 6.15 -8.58 -16.72
CA LYS A 161 6.04 -9.88 -17.41
C LYS A 161 5.45 -10.96 -16.52
N LYS A 162 4.33 -10.67 -15.87
CA LYS A 162 3.59 -11.56 -14.95
C LYS A 162 4.36 -11.99 -13.69
N SER A 163 5.41 -11.28 -13.30
CA SER A 163 6.08 -11.51 -12.02
C SER A 163 5.69 -10.45 -10.99
N ALA A 164 5.08 -10.90 -9.90
CA ALA A 164 4.71 -10.06 -8.76
C ALA A 164 5.95 -9.43 -8.11
N ALA A 165 6.99 -10.22 -7.86
CA ALA A 165 8.24 -9.72 -7.28
C ALA A 165 8.89 -8.65 -8.17
N LYS A 166 8.92 -8.88 -9.49
CA LYS A 166 9.46 -7.89 -10.43
C LYS A 166 8.61 -6.61 -10.49
N LEU A 167 7.29 -6.71 -10.34
CA LEU A 167 6.44 -5.53 -10.30
C LEU A 167 6.72 -4.70 -9.05
N VAL A 168 6.91 -5.33 -7.89
CA VAL A 168 7.35 -4.64 -6.66
C VAL A 168 8.65 -3.86 -6.92
N ASP A 169 9.65 -4.51 -7.50
CA ASP A 169 10.94 -3.87 -7.83
C ASP A 169 10.77 -2.69 -8.78
N LEU A 170 9.98 -2.84 -9.84
CA LEU A 170 9.74 -1.78 -10.82
C LEU A 170 9.03 -0.57 -10.19
N VAL A 171 8.03 -0.82 -9.33
CA VAL A 171 7.30 0.23 -8.61
C VAL A 171 8.25 1.03 -7.71
N VAL A 172 9.07 0.34 -6.93
CA VAL A 172 10.04 0.97 -6.01
C VAL A 172 11.12 1.75 -6.77
N GLN A 173 11.62 1.21 -7.88
CA GLN A 173 12.63 1.88 -8.71
C GLN A 173 12.08 3.11 -9.44
N THR A 174 10.82 3.05 -9.87
CA THR A 174 10.18 4.13 -10.62
C THR A 174 9.71 5.26 -9.71
N PHE A 175 9.19 4.90 -8.52
CA PHE A 175 8.56 5.81 -7.57
C PHE A 175 9.17 5.68 -6.16
N PRO A 176 10.47 5.99 -6.00
CA PRO A 176 11.16 5.76 -4.73
C PRO A 176 10.60 6.60 -3.57
N VAL A 177 10.09 7.80 -3.79
CA VAL A 177 9.47 8.61 -2.73
C VAL A 177 8.12 8.03 -2.30
N GLY A 178 7.36 7.51 -3.26
CA GLY A 178 6.01 6.96 -3.03
C GLY A 178 6.03 5.58 -2.37
N PHE A 179 6.93 4.70 -2.78
CA PHE A 179 6.82 3.27 -2.49
C PHE A 179 8.01 2.66 -1.74
N THR A 180 9.05 3.44 -1.45
CA THR A 180 10.17 2.97 -0.65
C THR A 180 9.90 3.19 0.83
N ASP A 181 9.09 2.31 1.44
CA ASP A 181 8.93 2.29 2.88
C ASP A 181 10.04 1.45 3.50
N MET A 182 10.99 2.15 4.08
CA MET A 182 12.14 1.55 4.71
C MET A 182 12.47 2.23 6.04
N SER A 183 13.13 1.51 6.91
CA SER A 183 13.72 2.04 8.14
C SER A 183 15.22 1.77 8.14
N ARG A 184 15.97 2.71 8.70
CA ARG A 184 17.41 2.52 8.93
C ARG A 184 17.62 2.16 10.38
N HIS A 185 18.09 0.93 10.62
CA HIS A 185 18.51 0.49 11.93
C HIS A 185 20.00 0.76 12.10
N THR A 186 20.32 1.67 13.03
CA THR A 186 21.71 2.00 13.39
C THR A 186 21.97 1.55 14.82
N GLY A 187 23.17 1.07 15.08
CA GLY A 187 23.56 0.65 16.43
C GLY A 187 25.07 0.52 16.56
N GLU A 188 25.52 0.36 17.78
CA GLU A 188 26.88 0.08 18.13
C GLU A 188 27.03 -1.43 18.38
N CYS A 189 27.94 -2.08 17.67
CA CYS A 189 28.24 -3.48 17.95
C CYS A 189 29.14 -3.62 19.17
N ARG A 190 29.28 -4.86 19.68
CA ARG A 190 30.09 -5.15 20.88
C ARG A 190 31.55 -4.72 20.78
N GLU A 191 32.05 -4.42 19.59
CA GLU A 191 33.42 -4.00 19.31
C GLU A 191 33.53 -2.47 19.06
N GLY A 192 32.48 -1.69 19.40
CA GLY A 192 32.47 -0.23 19.23
C GLY A 192 32.34 0.25 17.77
N GLN A 193 32.03 -0.65 16.83
CA GLN A 193 31.79 -0.29 15.43
C GLN A 193 30.32 0.04 15.22
N PHE A 194 30.05 1.16 14.56
CA PHE A 194 28.69 1.51 14.13
C PHE A 194 28.31 0.71 12.89
N PHE A 195 27.08 0.21 12.89
CA PHE A 195 26.47 -0.40 11.72
C PHE A 195 25.19 0.34 11.33
N ALA A 196 24.88 0.31 10.05
CA ALA A 196 23.60 0.76 9.53
C ALA A 196 23.05 -0.34 8.62
N ASN A 197 21.85 -0.81 8.91
CA ASN A 197 21.12 -1.73 8.05
C ASN A 197 19.84 -1.07 7.59
N GLU A 198 19.57 -1.13 6.31
CA GLU A 198 18.30 -0.73 5.74
C GLU A 198 17.32 -1.91 5.84
N ILE A 199 16.16 -1.66 6.41
CA ILE A 199 15.09 -2.62 6.59
C ILE A 199 13.96 -2.18 5.68
N TRP A 200 13.71 -2.94 4.64
CA TRP A 200 12.74 -2.66 3.60
C TRP A 200 11.43 -3.38 3.92
N PHE A 201 10.36 -2.63 4.13
CA PHE A 201 9.02 -3.19 4.33
C PHE A 201 8.29 -3.36 3.01
N LEU A 202 8.41 -2.38 2.12
CA LEU A 202 7.79 -2.33 0.79
C LEU A 202 6.28 -2.60 0.83
N LYS A 203 5.62 -2.19 1.93
CA LYS A 203 4.21 -2.48 2.19
C LYS A 203 3.33 -2.02 1.03
N ARG A 204 3.46 -0.75 0.63
CA ARG A 204 2.58 -0.17 -0.38
C ARG A 204 2.83 -0.72 -1.78
N ALA A 205 4.07 -1.00 -2.13
CA ALA A 205 4.40 -1.65 -3.40
C ALA A 205 3.81 -3.06 -3.46
N GLN A 206 3.87 -3.82 -2.37
CA GLN A 206 3.28 -5.15 -2.28
C GLN A 206 1.74 -5.10 -2.28
N ILE A 207 1.12 -4.12 -1.60
CA ILE A 207 -0.33 -3.92 -1.65
C ILE A 207 -0.77 -3.64 -3.07
N PHE A 208 -0.12 -2.73 -3.79
CA PHE A 208 -0.46 -2.44 -5.18
C PHE A 208 -0.47 -3.71 -6.05
N VAL A 209 0.55 -4.56 -5.95
CA VAL A 209 0.61 -5.82 -6.70
C VAL A 209 -0.53 -6.76 -6.32
N ALA A 210 -0.82 -6.88 -5.02
CA ALA A 210 -1.90 -7.73 -4.53
C ALA A 210 -3.28 -7.20 -4.94
N ASP A 211 -3.47 -5.88 -4.94
CA ASP A 211 -4.72 -5.25 -5.34
C ASP A 211 -4.96 -5.37 -6.85
N VAL A 212 -3.93 -5.23 -7.68
CA VAL A 212 -4.03 -5.51 -9.12
C VAL A 212 -4.42 -6.97 -9.36
N TYR A 213 -3.79 -7.93 -8.63
CA TYR A 213 -4.13 -9.34 -8.70
C TYR A 213 -5.60 -9.60 -8.31
N GLY A 214 -6.04 -9.04 -7.19
CA GLY A 214 -7.39 -9.22 -6.65
C GLY A 214 -8.46 -8.56 -7.52
N ALA A 215 -8.26 -7.32 -7.93
CA ALA A 215 -9.19 -6.55 -8.74
C ALA A 215 -9.43 -7.19 -10.11
N LEU A 216 -8.38 -7.70 -10.75
CA LEU A 216 -8.44 -8.35 -12.06
C LEU A 216 -8.63 -9.88 -11.96
N LYS A 217 -8.86 -10.41 -10.76
CA LYS A 217 -9.16 -11.83 -10.51
C LYS A 217 -8.13 -12.80 -11.12
N ASN A 218 -6.86 -12.45 -10.99
CA ASN A 218 -5.75 -13.21 -11.56
C ASN A 218 -5.90 -13.44 -13.08
N SER A 219 -6.32 -12.45 -13.80
CA SER A 219 -6.48 -12.52 -15.25
C SER A 219 -5.88 -11.30 -15.94
N GLY A 220 -5.65 -11.37 -17.25
CA GLY A 220 -5.14 -10.26 -18.04
C GLY A 220 -3.84 -9.69 -17.48
N ALA A 221 -3.80 -8.38 -17.24
CA ALA A 221 -2.66 -7.70 -16.64
C ALA A 221 -2.46 -8.04 -15.15
N GLY A 222 -3.50 -8.54 -14.47
CA GLY A 222 -3.44 -8.97 -13.06
C GLY A 222 -2.98 -10.42 -12.86
N GLU A 223 -2.61 -11.14 -13.91
CA GLU A 223 -2.11 -12.50 -13.80
C GLU A 223 -0.64 -12.52 -13.38
N PHE A 224 -0.36 -13.11 -12.20
CA PHE A 224 1.01 -13.30 -11.69
C PHE A 224 1.32 -14.75 -11.42
N THR A 225 2.54 -15.18 -11.82
CA THR A 225 3.01 -16.55 -11.65
C THR A 225 3.65 -16.82 -10.30
N ASP A 226 4.02 -15.76 -9.58
CA ASP A 226 4.79 -15.76 -8.33
C ASP A 226 4.17 -14.86 -7.25
N ILE A 227 2.83 -14.78 -7.19
CA ILE A 227 2.11 -13.96 -6.20
C ILE A 227 2.41 -14.41 -4.77
N ASP A 228 2.75 -15.66 -4.57
CA ASP A 228 3.15 -16.29 -3.31
C ASP A 228 4.49 -15.75 -2.75
N LYS A 229 5.25 -15.00 -3.54
CA LYS A 229 6.47 -14.30 -3.08
C LYS A 229 6.18 -13.02 -2.31
N LEU A 230 4.96 -12.50 -2.39
CA LEU A 230 4.58 -11.36 -1.56
C LEU A 230 4.59 -11.78 -0.08
N THR A 231 5.06 -10.86 0.75
CA THR A 231 5.12 -11.07 2.22
C THR A 231 3.97 -10.34 2.91
N THR A 232 3.93 -10.41 4.24
CA THR A 232 3.00 -9.62 5.04
C THR A 232 3.17 -8.12 4.74
N PHE A 233 2.05 -7.43 4.55
CA PHE A 233 2.02 -5.97 4.37
C PHE A 233 2.29 -5.27 5.70
N ALA A 234 3.56 -5.31 6.12
CA ALA A 234 3.99 -4.87 7.44
C ALA A 234 3.74 -3.38 7.66
N ASP A 235 2.86 -3.06 8.59
CA ASP A 235 2.57 -1.70 9.04
C ASP A 235 2.50 -1.61 10.57
N TYR A 236 2.10 -0.45 11.11
CA TYR A 236 2.02 -0.24 12.55
C TYR A 236 0.87 -1.04 13.23
N ARG A 237 -0.10 -1.56 12.50
CA ARG A 237 -1.19 -2.38 13.05
C ARG A 237 -0.78 -3.84 13.25
N VAL A 238 0.06 -4.39 12.39
CA VAL A 238 0.51 -5.78 12.48
C VAL A 238 1.17 -6.09 13.83
N PRO A 239 2.14 -5.31 14.34
CA PRO A 239 2.74 -5.54 15.65
C PRO A 239 1.73 -5.45 16.82
N VAL A 240 0.71 -4.60 16.69
CA VAL A 240 -0.33 -4.47 17.73
C VAL A 240 -1.13 -5.76 17.84
N VAL A 241 -1.60 -6.31 16.71
CA VAL A 241 -2.36 -7.57 16.68
C VAL A 241 -1.54 -8.73 17.20
N LEU A 242 -0.27 -8.81 16.79
CA LEU A 242 0.64 -9.86 17.26
C LEU A 242 0.86 -9.76 18.78
N ARG A 243 1.10 -8.57 19.31
CA ARG A 243 1.25 -8.33 20.75
C ARG A 243 -0.01 -8.72 21.54
N GLU A 244 -1.20 -8.39 21.04
CA GLU A 244 -2.47 -8.79 21.66
C GLU A 244 -2.64 -10.32 21.68
N SER A 245 -2.02 -11.01 20.75
CA SER A 245 -1.96 -12.47 20.67
C SER A 245 -0.79 -13.08 21.48
N ASN A 246 -0.05 -12.26 22.21
CA ASN A 246 1.16 -12.63 23.00
C ASN A 246 2.32 -13.19 22.16
N VAL A 247 2.37 -12.85 20.85
CA VAL A 247 3.45 -13.22 19.94
C VAL A 247 4.65 -12.29 20.10
#